data_147c0abff863768f2c39af8e92e75146
#
_entry.id   147c0abff863768f2c39af8e92e75146
#
_cell.length_a   1.000
_cell.length_b   1.000
_cell.length_c   1.000
_cell.angle_alpha   90.00
_cell.angle_beta   90.00
_cell.angle_gamma   90.00
#
_symmetry.space_group_name_H-M   'P 1'
#
loop_
_entity.id
_entity.type
_entity.pdbx_description
1 polymer ?
#
loop_
_entity_poly.entity_id
_entity_poly.type
_entity_poly.pdbx_seq_one_letter_code
_entity_poly.pdbx_strand_id
1 'polypeptide(L)'
;MSRRYIFSSESVTEGHPDKVCDTISDYILDACLEQDPLSRVACEALAKGNLVVIAGEITSNAKFDFEERVRSAIRSIGYVNGDCIFHADTCRVICEMSEQSRDIKQGVDNIAAEGKSSAEQGAGDQGLMFGFACDETPELMPAPISFAHKLGRELTRLRKSGEIPWLRPDAKTQVSIEYNGYKPVRVAAVVLSTQHTADVKQKEIRETLIELLIKNVMPAEWLDEKTTYLINPTGRFVIGGPEGDAGITGRKIICDSYGGMGRHGGGAFSGKDPSKVDRSAAYMGRWVAKNVVAAGLADRCEVQFAYAIGHPEPVSVSVDTFCTGKVDEEKLERAIWNVFNFKPAEIIKQLNLLRPIYRKTTNYGHFGRVDDLDALTWEKTNKAGALKQAVA
;
A
#
# COMPACT_ATOMS: atom_id res chain seq x y z
N MET A 1 -33.73 -7.56 7.78
CA MET A 1 -33.47 -7.22 6.36
C MET A 1 -32.04 -6.73 6.27
N SER A 2 -31.24 -7.25 5.34
CA SER A 2 -29.87 -6.74 5.11
C SER A 2 -29.96 -5.31 4.56
N ARG A 3 -29.10 -4.42 5.07
CA ARG A 3 -29.04 -3.01 4.65
C ARG A 3 -28.41 -2.92 3.24
N ARG A 4 -29.06 -2.21 2.30
CA ARG A 4 -28.42 -1.78 1.05
C ARG A 4 -27.69 -0.46 1.25
N TYR A 5 -26.47 -0.35 0.71
CA TYR A 5 -25.66 0.87 0.74
C TYR A 5 -24.63 0.85 -0.39
N ILE A 6 -24.05 2.01 -0.66
CA ILE A 6 -22.93 2.15 -1.61
C ILE A 6 -21.67 2.45 -0.80
N PHE A 7 -20.58 1.78 -1.12
CA PHE A 7 -19.26 2.04 -0.58
C PHE A 7 -18.28 2.33 -1.71
N SER A 8 -17.41 3.34 -1.49
CA SER A 8 -16.47 3.81 -2.51
C SER A 8 -15.05 3.77 -1.98
N SER A 9 -14.12 3.37 -2.84
CA SER A 9 -12.68 3.48 -2.58
C SER A 9 -11.99 4.10 -3.78
N GLU A 10 -10.93 4.85 -3.51
CA GLU A 10 -10.08 5.44 -4.54
C GLU A 10 -8.69 4.82 -4.58
N SER A 11 -8.09 4.85 -5.75
CA SER A 11 -6.67 4.57 -5.97
C SER A 11 -6.07 5.64 -6.87
N VAL A 12 -4.75 5.71 -6.87
CA VAL A 12 -4.00 6.64 -7.71
C VAL A 12 -2.89 5.89 -8.44
N THR A 13 -2.48 6.41 -9.60
CA THR A 13 -1.39 5.82 -10.38
C THR A 13 -0.02 6.26 -9.86
N GLU A 14 1.02 5.62 -10.39
CA GLU A 14 2.42 5.88 -10.03
C GLU A 14 2.87 7.32 -10.26
N GLY A 15 2.21 8.05 -11.18
CA GLY A 15 2.50 9.46 -11.47
C GLY A 15 1.79 10.47 -10.58
N HIS A 16 0.89 10.04 -9.69
CA HIS A 16 0.30 10.94 -8.69
C HIS A 16 1.39 11.52 -7.79
N PRO A 17 1.38 12.83 -7.46
CA PRO A 17 2.47 13.46 -6.71
C PRO A 17 2.89 12.74 -5.43
N ASP A 18 1.93 12.31 -4.62
CA ASP A 18 2.23 11.56 -3.38
C ASP A 18 2.86 10.20 -3.69
N LYS A 19 2.41 9.51 -4.77
CA LYS A 19 2.98 8.20 -5.15
C LYS A 19 4.35 8.31 -5.81
N VAL A 20 4.65 9.42 -6.46
CA VAL A 20 6.02 9.76 -6.89
C VAL A 20 6.93 9.80 -5.66
N CYS A 21 6.51 10.46 -4.58
CA CYS A 21 7.28 10.55 -3.34
C CYS A 21 7.43 9.19 -2.65
N ASP A 22 6.36 8.40 -2.57
CA ASP A 22 6.41 7.02 -2.04
C ASP A 22 7.39 6.16 -2.85
N THR A 23 7.36 6.27 -4.17
CA THR A 23 8.27 5.53 -5.05
C THR A 23 9.71 5.92 -4.82
N ILE A 24 10.02 7.23 -4.73
CA ILE A 24 11.37 7.72 -4.43
C ILE A 24 11.87 7.17 -3.10
N SER A 25 11.05 7.24 -2.05
CA SER A 25 11.41 6.80 -0.71
C SER A 25 11.73 5.30 -0.65
N ASP A 26 10.94 4.45 -1.31
CA ASP A 26 11.20 3.01 -1.35
C ASP A 26 12.32 2.61 -2.33
N TYR A 27 12.63 3.41 -3.35
CA TYR A 27 13.85 3.23 -4.18
C TYR A 27 15.11 3.44 -3.35
N ILE A 28 15.11 4.41 -2.44
CA ILE A 28 16.23 4.66 -1.52
C ILE A 28 16.32 3.53 -0.49
N LEU A 29 15.20 3.11 0.10
CA LEU A 29 15.16 1.98 1.02
C LEU A 29 15.73 0.70 0.37
N ASP A 30 15.25 0.35 -0.82
CA ASP A 30 15.73 -0.85 -1.51
C ASP A 30 17.22 -0.74 -1.86
N ALA A 31 17.72 0.45 -2.23
CA ALA A 31 19.14 0.66 -2.51
C ALA A 31 20.02 0.45 -1.25
N CYS A 32 19.51 0.76 -0.06
CA CYS A 32 20.17 0.44 1.20
C CYS A 32 20.17 -1.07 1.44
N LEU A 33 19.00 -1.72 1.34
CA LEU A 33 18.84 -3.15 1.64
C LEU A 33 19.55 -4.06 0.62
N GLU A 34 19.73 -3.63 -0.62
CA GLU A 34 20.50 -4.34 -1.64
C GLU A 34 21.97 -4.57 -1.22
N GLN A 35 22.55 -3.63 -0.47
CA GLN A 35 23.96 -3.67 -0.04
C GLN A 35 24.13 -4.01 1.45
N ASP A 36 23.17 -3.62 2.29
CA ASP A 36 23.17 -3.84 3.73
C ASP A 36 21.76 -4.20 4.20
N PRO A 37 21.43 -5.49 4.33
CA PRO A 37 20.10 -5.95 4.77
C PRO A 37 19.70 -5.45 6.18
N LEU A 38 20.67 -5.04 7.00
CA LEU A 38 20.42 -4.52 8.34
C LEU A 38 20.29 -2.99 8.40
N SER A 39 20.22 -2.33 7.28
CA SER A 39 20.02 -0.88 7.18
C SER A 39 18.80 -0.42 7.97
N ARG A 40 18.96 0.70 8.69
CA ARG A 40 17.87 1.44 9.30
C ARG A 40 17.58 2.66 8.44
N VAL A 41 16.37 2.76 7.95
CA VAL A 41 15.96 3.78 6.98
C VAL A 41 14.63 4.38 7.40
N ALA A 42 14.60 5.71 7.45
CA ALA A 42 13.41 6.53 7.50
C ALA A 42 13.61 7.64 6.47
N CYS A 43 13.12 7.44 5.26
CA CYS A 43 13.28 8.35 4.13
C CYS A 43 11.94 8.91 3.71
N GLU A 44 11.81 10.23 3.73
CA GLU A 44 10.65 10.95 3.25
C GLU A 44 11.04 11.80 2.03
N ALA A 45 10.07 12.01 1.14
CA ALA A 45 10.24 12.84 -0.04
C ALA A 45 9.12 13.87 -0.15
N LEU A 46 9.45 15.04 -0.70
CA LEU A 46 8.52 16.07 -1.15
C LEU A 46 8.80 16.37 -2.61
N ALA A 47 7.76 16.46 -3.44
CA ALA A 47 7.88 16.83 -4.84
C ALA A 47 6.92 17.96 -5.19
N LYS A 48 7.41 19.03 -5.85
CA LYS A 48 6.58 20.13 -6.38
C LYS A 48 7.30 20.86 -7.53
N GLY A 49 6.54 21.15 -8.59
CA GLY A 49 7.09 21.77 -9.80
C GLY A 49 8.13 20.85 -10.43
N ASN A 50 9.38 21.31 -10.53
CA ASN A 50 10.53 20.51 -10.95
C ASN A 50 11.56 20.35 -9.81
N LEU A 51 11.08 20.23 -8.56
CA LEU A 51 11.88 20.07 -7.36
C LEU A 51 11.50 18.77 -6.66
N VAL A 52 12.51 18.05 -6.19
CA VAL A 52 12.40 16.96 -5.21
C VAL A 52 13.27 17.27 -4.02
N VAL A 53 12.74 17.13 -2.83
CA VAL A 53 13.49 17.14 -1.56
C VAL A 53 13.36 15.76 -0.95
N ILE A 54 14.48 15.14 -0.60
CA ILE A 54 14.51 13.93 0.23
C ILE A 54 15.16 14.28 1.56
N ALA A 55 14.51 13.83 2.65
CA ALA A 55 14.97 14.08 4.01
C ALA A 55 14.73 12.86 4.89
N GLY A 56 15.49 12.73 5.96
CA GLY A 56 15.31 11.66 6.91
C GLY A 56 16.61 11.12 7.51
N GLU A 57 16.54 9.92 8.08
CA GLU A 57 17.63 9.29 8.78
C GLU A 57 17.97 7.93 8.17
N ILE A 58 19.24 7.70 7.90
CA ILE A 58 19.78 6.43 7.39
C ILE A 58 20.99 6.02 8.20
N THR A 59 20.95 4.80 8.75
CA THR A 59 22.12 4.11 9.30
C THR A 59 22.35 2.86 8.46
N SER A 60 23.37 2.89 7.60
CA SER A 60 23.67 1.83 6.63
C SER A 60 25.13 1.86 6.21
N ASN A 61 25.67 0.70 5.83
CA ASN A 61 26.95 0.59 5.15
C ASN A 61 26.84 0.76 3.61
N ALA A 62 25.62 0.89 3.09
CA ALA A 62 25.37 1.06 1.67
C ALA A 62 25.95 2.38 1.13
N LYS A 63 26.51 2.32 -0.09
CA LYS A 63 27.06 3.49 -0.78
C LYS A 63 26.47 3.60 -2.16
N PHE A 64 25.74 4.66 -2.42
CA PHE A 64 25.13 4.96 -3.71
C PHE A 64 24.89 6.46 -3.85
N ASP A 65 24.65 6.91 -5.07
CA ASP A 65 24.27 8.28 -5.35
C ASP A 65 22.74 8.45 -5.15
N PHE A 66 22.36 9.27 -4.17
CA PHE A 66 20.97 9.57 -3.85
C PHE A 66 20.25 10.25 -5.02
N GLU A 67 20.91 11.21 -5.67
CA GLU A 67 20.32 11.93 -6.80
C GLU A 67 20.00 10.98 -7.96
N GLU A 68 20.92 10.08 -8.30
CA GLU A 68 20.67 9.10 -9.36
C GLU A 68 19.57 8.10 -8.98
N ARG A 69 19.41 7.74 -7.71
CA ARG A 69 18.28 6.89 -7.27
C ARG A 69 16.95 7.62 -7.39
N VAL A 70 16.90 8.91 -7.03
CA VAL A 70 15.71 9.76 -7.24
C VAL A 70 15.36 9.83 -8.73
N ARG A 71 16.34 10.14 -9.59
CA ARG A 71 16.15 10.22 -11.05
C ARG A 71 15.68 8.87 -11.63
N SER A 72 16.26 7.77 -11.19
CA SER A 72 15.87 6.41 -11.61
C SER A 72 14.42 6.11 -11.23
N ALA A 73 13.97 6.48 -10.03
CA ALA A 73 12.59 6.34 -9.61
C ALA A 73 11.63 7.14 -10.53
N ILE A 74 11.95 8.40 -10.81
CA ILE A 74 11.15 9.27 -11.67
C ILE A 74 11.10 8.75 -13.12
N ARG A 75 12.23 8.25 -13.65
CA ARG A 75 12.26 7.61 -14.99
C ARG A 75 11.37 6.36 -15.03
N SER A 76 11.38 5.54 -13.98
CA SER A 76 10.56 4.32 -13.93
C SER A 76 9.05 4.61 -13.97
N ILE A 77 8.63 5.74 -13.43
CA ILE A 77 7.25 6.24 -13.50
C ILE A 77 6.92 6.72 -14.93
N GLY A 78 7.88 7.32 -15.62
CA GLY A 78 7.70 7.81 -17.00
C GLY A 78 7.61 9.33 -17.13
N TYR A 79 8.10 10.09 -16.17
CA TYR A 79 8.33 11.54 -16.33
C TYR A 79 9.63 11.81 -17.10
N VAL A 80 9.59 11.49 -18.39
CA VAL A 80 10.72 11.58 -19.34
C VAL A 80 10.35 12.30 -20.63
N ASN A 81 9.11 12.79 -20.75
CA ASN A 81 8.63 13.47 -21.94
C ASN A 81 8.89 14.97 -21.84
N GLY A 82 9.32 15.59 -22.95
CA GLY A 82 9.64 17.03 -22.98
C GLY A 82 8.43 17.97 -22.85
N ASP A 83 7.21 17.44 -22.78
CA ASP A 83 5.98 18.20 -22.53
C ASP A 83 5.62 18.32 -21.03
N CYS A 84 6.41 17.70 -20.13
CA CYS A 84 6.23 17.80 -18.69
C CYS A 84 7.35 18.67 -18.07
N ILE A 85 7.00 19.60 -17.19
CA ILE A 85 7.97 20.40 -16.42
C ILE A 85 8.69 19.50 -15.41
N PHE A 86 7.95 18.64 -14.67
CA PHE A 86 8.55 17.65 -13.79
C PHE A 86 9.18 16.55 -14.63
N HIS A 87 10.52 16.45 -14.59
CA HIS A 87 11.26 15.58 -15.49
C HIS A 87 12.49 14.95 -14.80
N ALA A 88 12.71 13.66 -15.02
CA ALA A 88 13.75 12.87 -14.37
C ALA A 88 15.16 13.48 -14.51
N ASP A 89 15.52 13.98 -15.69
CA ASP A 89 16.88 14.44 -15.95
C ASP A 89 17.12 15.92 -15.58
N THR A 90 16.04 16.70 -15.40
CA THR A 90 16.15 18.16 -15.18
C THR A 90 15.65 18.61 -13.82
N CYS A 91 14.96 17.75 -13.04
CA CYS A 91 14.48 18.12 -11.71
C CYS A 91 15.67 18.47 -10.79
N ARG A 92 15.47 19.51 -9.97
CA ARG A 92 16.38 19.83 -8.89
C ARG A 92 16.18 18.87 -7.74
N VAL A 93 17.24 18.22 -7.26
CA VAL A 93 17.21 17.33 -6.11
C VAL A 93 17.92 18.00 -4.94
N ILE A 94 17.29 18.03 -3.78
CA ILE A 94 17.87 18.44 -2.50
C ILE A 94 17.87 17.22 -1.58
N CYS A 95 19.01 16.91 -0.98
CA CYS A 95 19.19 15.76 -0.10
C CYS A 95 19.60 16.23 1.30
N GLU A 96 18.73 15.99 2.29
CA GLU A 96 18.93 16.31 3.71
C GLU A 96 18.83 15.02 4.52
N MET A 97 19.80 14.11 4.28
CA MET A 97 19.90 12.84 5.01
C MET A 97 20.92 12.94 6.13
N SER A 98 20.55 12.44 7.33
CA SER A 98 21.38 12.34 8.50
C SER A 98 21.49 10.91 9.04
N GLU A 99 22.36 10.67 10.01
CA GLU A 99 22.36 9.40 10.77
C GLU A 99 21.25 9.43 11.82
N GLN A 100 20.69 8.25 12.12
CA GLN A 100 19.66 8.11 13.14
C GLN A 100 20.15 8.58 14.52
N SER A 101 19.28 9.29 15.25
CA SER A 101 19.55 9.74 16.63
C SER A 101 19.98 8.58 17.54
N ARG A 102 21.00 8.83 18.37
CA ARG A 102 21.49 7.85 19.36
C ARG A 102 20.42 7.48 20.38
N ASP A 103 19.51 8.38 20.71
CA ASP A 103 18.44 8.15 21.69
C ASP A 103 17.41 7.14 21.17
N ILE A 104 17.04 7.22 19.90
CA ILE A 104 16.15 6.25 19.24
C ILE A 104 16.86 4.89 19.10
N LYS A 105 18.15 4.91 18.77
CA LYS A 105 18.95 3.69 18.61
C LYS A 105 18.98 2.84 19.89
N GLN A 106 19.05 3.46 21.08
CA GLN A 106 19.02 2.75 22.35
C GLN A 106 17.72 1.95 22.59
N GLY A 107 16.58 2.45 22.08
CA GLY A 107 15.28 1.77 22.22
C GLY A 107 15.10 0.57 21.28
N VAL A 108 15.75 0.58 20.14
CA VAL A 108 15.58 -0.42 19.06
C VAL A 108 16.64 -1.51 19.12
N ASP A 109 17.89 -1.12 19.37
CA ASP A 109 19.00 -2.05 19.51
C ASP A 109 18.99 -2.62 20.94
N ASN A 110 19.13 -3.91 21.08
CA ASN A 110 19.20 -4.81 22.25
C ASN A 110 19.84 -4.28 23.57
N ILE A 111 19.71 -3.03 23.91
CA ILE A 111 20.26 -2.42 25.12
C ILE A 111 19.22 -2.50 26.24
N ALA A 112 19.59 -3.10 27.34
CA ALA A 112 18.76 -3.29 28.53
C ALA A 112 18.19 -1.96 29.06
N ALA A 113 16.92 -1.66 28.69
CA ALA A 113 16.10 -0.77 29.46
C ALA A 113 15.44 -1.56 30.60
N GLU A 114 15.09 -0.89 31.73
CA GLU A 114 14.48 -1.55 32.89
C GLU A 114 13.33 -2.50 32.44
N GLY A 115 13.48 -3.78 32.80
CA GLY A 115 12.46 -4.82 32.51
C GLY A 115 12.62 -5.62 31.22
N LYS A 116 13.70 -5.43 30.45
CA LYS A 116 13.99 -6.24 29.25
C LYS A 116 15.01 -7.34 29.51
N SER A 117 14.75 -8.52 28.91
CA SER A 117 15.85 -9.47 28.68
C SER A 117 16.76 -8.89 27.58
N SER A 118 18.07 -8.89 27.82
CA SER A 118 19.12 -8.22 27.03
C SER A 118 19.30 -8.69 25.57
N ALA A 119 18.37 -9.43 25.00
CA ALA A 119 18.53 -10.13 23.71
C ALA A 119 17.42 -9.90 22.69
N GLU A 120 16.37 -9.13 22.99
CA GLU A 120 15.21 -9.02 22.10
C GLU A 120 15.03 -7.60 21.52
N GLN A 121 14.91 -7.50 20.19
CA GLN A 121 14.61 -6.24 19.51
C GLN A 121 13.23 -5.74 19.92
N GLY A 122 13.16 -4.52 20.45
CA GLY A 122 11.90 -3.83 20.74
C GLY A 122 11.29 -3.19 19.52
N ALA A 123 10.02 -2.79 19.64
CA ALA A 123 9.36 -1.98 18.61
C ALA A 123 10.08 -0.63 18.44
N GLY A 124 10.29 -0.21 17.20
CA GLY A 124 10.98 1.04 16.88
C GLY A 124 10.18 2.30 17.21
N ASP A 125 8.87 2.15 17.43
CA ASP A 125 7.96 3.22 17.84
C ASP A 125 6.75 2.62 18.57
N GLN A 126 5.97 3.48 19.21
CA GLN A 126 4.61 3.15 19.66
C GLN A 126 3.64 3.30 18.47
N GLY A 127 2.52 2.58 18.51
CA GLY A 127 1.49 2.76 17.49
C GLY A 127 0.43 1.67 17.47
N LEU A 128 -0.58 1.92 16.62
CA LEU A 128 -1.65 0.98 16.32
C LEU A 128 -1.53 0.54 14.86
N MET A 129 -1.62 -0.75 14.59
CA MET A 129 -1.61 -1.30 13.24
C MET A 129 -2.80 -2.23 13.04
N PHE A 130 -3.35 -2.23 11.85
CA PHE A 130 -4.50 -3.04 11.49
C PHE A 130 -4.18 -3.95 10.31
N GLY A 131 -4.71 -5.16 10.37
CA GLY A 131 -4.80 -6.06 9.24
C GLY A 131 -6.27 -6.35 8.93
N PHE A 132 -6.63 -6.48 7.66
CA PHE A 132 -7.99 -6.78 7.23
C PHE A 132 -8.00 -7.78 6.06
N ALA A 133 -9.04 -8.60 6.00
CA ALA A 133 -9.36 -9.44 4.86
C ALA A 133 -10.88 -9.70 4.79
N CYS A 134 -11.40 -9.95 3.61
CA CYS A 134 -12.79 -10.35 3.38
C CYS A 134 -12.88 -11.22 2.12
N ASP A 135 -13.96 -11.98 2.00
CA ASP A 135 -14.20 -12.94 0.92
C ASP A 135 -14.83 -12.33 -0.35
N GLU A 136 -14.68 -10.99 -0.55
CA GLU A 136 -15.33 -10.28 -1.66
C GLU A 136 -14.62 -10.46 -3.00
N THR A 137 -13.31 -10.73 -2.99
CA THR A 137 -12.48 -10.95 -4.18
C THR A 137 -11.56 -12.16 -3.99
N PRO A 138 -11.04 -12.75 -5.07
CA PRO A 138 -10.08 -13.88 -4.97
C PRO A 138 -8.83 -13.54 -4.16
N GLU A 139 -8.42 -12.27 -4.15
CA GLU A 139 -7.28 -11.77 -3.38
C GLU A 139 -7.60 -11.60 -1.88
N LEU A 140 -8.86 -11.84 -1.48
CA LEU A 140 -9.42 -11.60 -0.14
C LEU A 140 -9.29 -10.13 0.28
N MET A 141 -9.69 -9.24 -0.62
CA MET A 141 -9.71 -7.78 -0.46
C MET A 141 -11.11 -7.21 -0.64
N PRO A 142 -11.40 -6.03 -0.07
CA PRO A 142 -12.62 -5.30 -0.40
C PRO A 142 -12.69 -4.98 -1.90
N ALA A 143 -13.85 -5.24 -2.49
CA ALA A 143 -14.05 -5.07 -3.93
C ALA A 143 -13.78 -3.64 -4.44
N PRO A 144 -14.23 -2.55 -3.76
CA PRO A 144 -14.03 -1.20 -4.27
C PRO A 144 -12.55 -0.86 -4.45
N ILE A 145 -11.70 -1.12 -3.45
CA ILE A 145 -10.26 -0.81 -3.55
C ILE A 145 -9.54 -1.75 -4.50
N SER A 146 -9.90 -3.04 -4.52
CA SER A 146 -9.31 -4.01 -5.45
C SER A 146 -9.53 -3.57 -6.90
N PHE A 147 -10.76 -3.19 -7.27
CA PHE A 147 -11.06 -2.73 -8.62
C PHE A 147 -10.46 -1.36 -8.92
N ALA A 148 -10.42 -0.43 -7.96
CA ALA A 148 -9.74 0.85 -8.14
C ALA A 148 -8.25 0.65 -8.46
N HIS A 149 -7.57 -0.27 -7.77
CA HIS A 149 -6.18 -0.64 -8.08
C HIS A 149 -6.03 -1.31 -9.44
N LYS A 150 -6.91 -2.24 -9.79
CA LYS A 150 -6.89 -2.91 -11.11
C LYS A 150 -7.04 -1.92 -12.25
N LEU A 151 -7.94 -0.93 -12.12
CA LEU A 151 -8.09 0.17 -13.09
C LEU A 151 -6.81 1.00 -13.22
N GLY A 152 -6.22 1.41 -12.09
CA GLY A 152 -4.98 2.21 -12.09
C GLY A 152 -3.81 1.46 -12.72
N ARG A 153 -3.66 0.16 -12.41
CA ARG A 153 -2.62 -0.71 -12.96
C ARG A 153 -2.77 -0.90 -14.46
N GLU A 154 -3.98 -1.18 -14.92
CA GLU A 154 -4.25 -1.38 -16.35
C GLU A 154 -4.09 -0.07 -17.13
N LEU A 155 -4.53 1.07 -16.57
CA LEU A 155 -4.29 2.39 -17.16
C LEU A 155 -2.78 2.65 -17.36
N THR A 156 -1.96 2.31 -16.37
CA THR A 156 -0.51 2.43 -16.48
C THR A 156 0.08 1.45 -17.49
N ARG A 157 -0.43 0.24 -17.60
CA ARG A 157 -0.02 -0.72 -18.63
C ARG A 157 -0.31 -0.15 -20.04
N LEU A 158 -1.52 0.33 -20.28
CA LEU A 158 -1.94 0.93 -21.55
C LEU A 158 -1.09 2.14 -21.93
N ARG A 159 -0.68 2.96 -20.95
CA ARG A 159 0.23 4.07 -21.16
C ARG A 159 1.64 3.60 -21.52
N LYS A 160 2.22 2.69 -20.73
CA LYS A 160 3.61 2.23 -20.91
C LYS A 160 3.80 1.38 -22.16
N SER A 161 2.78 0.63 -22.58
CA SER A 161 2.79 -0.12 -23.83
C SER A 161 2.67 0.76 -25.08
N GLY A 162 2.21 2.01 -24.92
CA GLY A 162 1.91 2.91 -26.05
C GLY A 162 0.59 2.60 -26.76
N GLU A 163 -0.22 1.67 -26.23
CA GLU A 163 -1.56 1.37 -26.78
C GLU A 163 -2.47 2.60 -26.75
N ILE A 164 -2.31 3.46 -25.71
CA ILE A 164 -2.99 4.75 -25.62
C ILE A 164 -1.93 5.85 -25.49
N PRO A 165 -1.44 6.41 -26.59
CA PRO A 165 -0.25 7.28 -26.62
C PRO A 165 -0.47 8.66 -25.98
N TRP A 166 -1.71 9.11 -25.87
CA TRP A 166 -2.05 10.37 -25.23
C TRP A 166 -2.12 10.32 -23.71
N LEU A 167 -2.03 9.14 -23.07
CA LEU A 167 -1.98 9.02 -21.60
C LEU A 167 -0.69 9.59 -21.04
N ARG A 168 -0.81 10.22 -19.84
CA ARG A 168 0.31 10.72 -19.02
C ARG A 168 0.28 10.04 -17.65
N PRO A 169 1.38 10.16 -16.85
CA PRO A 169 1.56 9.33 -15.65
C PRO A 169 0.55 9.54 -14.54
N ASP A 170 0.00 10.75 -14.35
CA ASP A 170 -0.88 11.08 -13.22
C ASP A 170 -2.33 10.68 -13.51
N ALA A 171 -2.92 9.92 -12.61
CA ALA A 171 -4.34 9.59 -12.66
C ALA A 171 -4.88 9.18 -11.29
N LYS A 172 -6.20 9.33 -11.15
CA LYS A 172 -6.99 8.83 -10.03
C LYS A 172 -8.11 7.93 -10.53
N THR A 173 -8.38 6.86 -9.79
CA THR A 173 -9.48 5.94 -10.04
C THR A 173 -10.32 5.80 -8.77
N GLN A 174 -11.63 5.78 -8.90
CA GLN A 174 -12.54 5.51 -7.79
C GLN A 174 -13.63 4.56 -8.25
N VAL A 175 -13.93 3.58 -7.42
CA VAL A 175 -15.01 2.61 -7.69
C VAL A 175 -15.98 2.63 -6.54
N SER A 176 -17.26 2.77 -6.88
CA SER A 176 -18.40 2.72 -5.97
C SER A 176 -19.17 1.44 -6.22
N ILE A 177 -19.27 0.61 -5.20
CA ILE A 177 -19.97 -0.69 -5.24
C ILE A 177 -21.23 -0.62 -4.39
N GLU A 178 -22.36 -1.09 -4.92
CA GLU A 178 -23.57 -1.32 -4.16
C GLU A 178 -23.49 -2.65 -3.44
N TYR A 179 -23.82 -2.64 -2.14
CA TYR A 179 -23.80 -3.79 -1.24
C TYR A 179 -25.22 -4.17 -0.78
N ASN A 180 -25.41 -5.45 -0.53
CA ASN A 180 -26.52 -5.98 0.24
C ASN A 180 -25.98 -6.73 1.47
N GLY A 181 -26.03 -6.11 2.66
CA GLY A 181 -25.22 -6.55 3.80
C GLY A 181 -23.74 -6.44 3.49
N TYR A 182 -23.00 -7.52 3.57
CA TYR A 182 -21.58 -7.58 3.24
C TYR A 182 -21.28 -8.05 1.81
N LYS A 183 -22.30 -8.36 1.01
CA LYS A 183 -22.09 -8.88 -0.35
C LYS A 183 -22.11 -7.76 -1.39
N PRO A 184 -21.06 -7.61 -2.19
CA PRO A 184 -21.08 -6.71 -3.34
C PRO A 184 -22.10 -7.20 -4.37
N VAL A 185 -22.84 -6.26 -4.98
CA VAL A 185 -23.94 -6.58 -5.90
C VAL A 185 -23.67 -6.06 -7.30
N ARG A 186 -23.26 -4.80 -7.43
CA ARG A 186 -23.03 -4.14 -8.73
C ARG A 186 -22.12 -2.93 -8.59
N VAL A 187 -21.56 -2.49 -9.69
CA VAL A 187 -20.84 -1.22 -9.78
C VAL A 187 -21.84 -0.08 -9.91
N ALA A 188 -21.92 0.78 -8.91
CA ALA A 188 -22.79 1.95 -8.95
C ALA A 188 -22.17 3.10 -9.76
N ALA A 189 -20.86 3.34 -9.58
CA ALA A 189 -20.13 4.37 -10.32
C ALA A 189 -18.64 4.02 -10.48
N VAL A 190 -18.05 4.49 -11.58
CA VAL A 190 -16.61 4.55 -11.82
C VAL A 190 -16.24 5.99 -12.09
N VAL A 191 -15.35 6.56 -11.28
CA VAL A 191 -14.75 7.88 -11.52
C VAL A 191 -13.30 7.67 -11.93
N LEU A 192 -12.89 8.30 -13.02
CA LEU A 192 -11.54 8.23 -13.52
C LEU A 192 -11.10 9.62 -14.00
N SER A 193 -10.01 10.10 -13.41
CA SER A 193 -9.35 11.35 -13.84
C SER A 193 -7.93 11.01 -14.24
N THR A 194 -7.59 11.22 -15.52
CA THR A 194 -6.27 10.89 -16.06
C THR A 194 -5.67 12.07 -16.78
N GLN A 195 -4.38 12.31 -16.54
CA GLN A 195 -3.57 13.25 -17.29
C GLN A 195 -3.41 12.78 -18.74
N HIS A 196 -3.46 13.70 -19.68
CA HIS A 196 -3.41 13.42 -21.11
C HIS A 196 -2.70 14.52 -21.90
N THR A 197 -2.33 14.24 -23.16
CA THR A 197 -1.79 15.26 -24.08
C THR A 197 -2.84 16.31 -24.43
N ALA A 198 -2.37 17.50 -24.87
CA ALA A 198 -3.26 18.63 -25.10
C ALA A 198 -4.18 18.48 -26.33
N ASP A 199 -3.84 17.59 -27.23
CA ASP A 199 -4.48 17.40 -28.55
C ASP A 199 -5.67 16.43 -28.57
N VAL A 200 -5.80 15.55 -27.57
CA VAL A 200 -6.88 14.58 -27.47
C VAL A 200 -8.19 15.24 -27.00
N LYS A 201 -9.31 14.83 -27.60
CA LYS A 201 -10.64 15.35 -27.27
C LYS A 201 -11.29 14.58 -26.12
N GLN A 202 -12.05 15.29 -25.28
CA GLN A 202 -12.77 14.69 -24.14
C GLN A 202 -13.68 13.52 -24.53
N LYS A 203 -14.33 13.59 -25.68
CA LYS A 203 -15.17 12.49 -26.18
C LYS A 203 -14.34 11.23 -26.42
N GLU A 204 -13.21 11.37 -27.08
CA GLU A 204 -12.29 10.27 -27.36
C GLU A 204 -11.74 9.65 -26.07
N ILE A 205 -11.31 10.48 -25.09
CA ILE A 205 -10.86 10.03 -23.77
C ILE A 205 -11.94 9.16 -23.12
N ARG A 206 -13.18 9.67 -23.10
CA ARG A 206 -14.31 8.98 -22.47
C ARG A 206 -14.61 7.63 -23.14
N GLU A 207 -14.78 7.61 -24.44
CA GLU A 207 -15.13 6.40 -25.20
C GLU A 207 -14.02 5.34 -25.09
N THR A 208 -12.76 5.74 -25.27
CA THR A 208 -11.60 4.84 -25.18
C THR A 208 -11.48 4.22 -23.80
N LEU A 209 -11.58 5.02 -22.72
CA LEU A 209 -11.39 4.50 -21.37
C LEU A 209 -12.56 3.63 -20.90
N ILE A 210 -13.79 3.88 -21.36
CA ILE A 210 -14.89 2.98 -21.05
C ILE A 210 -14.69 1.63 -21.76
N GLU A 211 -14.38 1.63 -23.04
CA GLU A 211 -14.29 0.39 -23.83
C GLU A 211 -13.00 -0.40 -23.54
N LEU A 212 -11.84 0.24 -23.56
CA LEU A 212 -10.55 -0.45 -23.44
C LEU A 212 -10.09 -0.68 -22.00
N LEU A 213 -10.58 0.10 -21.03
CA LEU A 213 -10.15 -0.01 -19.65
C LEU A 213 -11.26 -0.55 -18.75
N ILE A 214 -12.38 0.18 -18.60
CA ILE A 214 -13.38 -0.13 -17.58
C ILE A 214 -14.06 -1.46 -17.86
N LYS A 215 -14.53 -1.69 -19.08
CA LYS A 215 -15.22 -2.94 -19.45
C LYS A 215 -14.30 -4.16 -19.43
N ASN A 216 -12.98 -3.99 -19.59
CA ASN A 216 -12.02 -5.09 -19.52
C ASN A 216 -11.58 -5.42 -18.09
N VAL A 217 -11.68 -4.48 -17.16
CA VAL A 217 -11.27 -4.67 -15.76
C VAL A 217 -12.43 -5.08 -14.87
N MET A 218 -13.63 -4.52 -15.11
CA MET A 218 -14.80 -4.80 -14.28
C MET A 218 -15.49 -6.09 -14.71
N PRO A 219 -16.02 -6.90 -13.76
CA PRO A 219 -16.89 -8.02 -14.11
C PRO A 219 -18.11 -7.52 -14.90
N ALA A 220 -18.37 -8.12 -16.05
CA ALA A 220 -19.44 -7.67 -16.93
C ALA A 220 -20.82 -7.74 -16.26
N GLU A 221 -21.04 -8.75 -15.41
CA GLU A 221 -22.27 -8.95 -14.66
C GLU A 221 -22.50 -7.90 -13.54
N TRP A 222 -21.47 -7.12 -13.19
CA TRP A 222 -21.58 -6.03 -12.21
C TRP A 222 -21.83 -4.67 -12.86
N LEU A 223 -21.73 -4.58 -14.20
CA LEU A 223 -22.03 -3.38 -14.98
C LEU A 223 -23.44 -3.46 -15.52
N ASP A 224 -24.23 -2.41 -15.35
CA ASP A 224 -25.58 -2.30 -15.88
C ASP A 224 -25.88 -0.88 -16.40
N GLU A 225 -27.10 -0.68 -16.91
CA GLU A 225 -27.54 0.62 -17.47
C GLU A 225 -27.55 1.75 -16.44
N LYS A 226 -27.55 1.42 -15.14
CA LYS A 226 -27.52 2.39 -14.03
C LYS A 226 -26.09 2.71 -13.57
N THR A 227 -25.08 2.03 -14.12
CA THR A 227 -23.68 2.31 -13.78
C THR A 227 -23.28 3.67 -14.33
N THR A 228 -22.83 4.56 -13.45
CA THR A 228 -22.39 5.90 -13.81
C THR A 228 -20.90 5.94 -14.13
N TYR A 229 -20.52 6.50 -15.28
CA TYR A 229 -19.13 6.70 -15.69
C TYR A 229 -18.79 8.20 -15.68
N LEU A 230 -17.90 8.62 -14.79
CA LEU A 230 -17.40 9.99 -14.66
C LEU A 230 -15.92 10.03 -15.09
N ILE A 231 -15.69 10.33 -16.36
CA ILE A 231 -14.36 10.34 -16.95
C ILE A 231 -13.91 11.78 -17.17
N ASN A 232 -12.81 12.20 -16.53
CA ASN A 232 -12.31 13.57 -16.51
C ASN A 232 -13.46 14.58 -16.35
N PRO A 233 -14.23 14.54 -15.24
CA PRO A 233 -15.46 15.33 -15.09
C PRO A 233 -15.22 16.84 -15.12
N THR A 234 -14.00 17.30 -14.86
CA THR A 234 -13.58 18.70 -14.98
C THR A 234 -13.15 19.07 -16.41
N GLY A 235 -13.14 18.11 -17.35
CA GLY A 235 -12.71 18.27 -18.72
C GLY A 235 -11.21 18.06 -18.88
N ARG A 236 -10.47 19.15 -19.17
CA ARG A 236 -9.04 19.08 -19.50
C ARG A 236 -8.16 18.79 -18.28
N PHE A 237 -7.27 17.77 -18.39
CA PHE A 237 -6.27 17.44 -17.38
C PHE A 237 -4.90 17.23 -18.07
N VAL A 238 -4.25 18.31 -18.48
CA VAL A 238 -2.93 18.29 -19.15
C VAL A 238 -1.80 18.53 -18.16
N ILE A 239 -1.97 19.47 -17.24
CA ILE A 239 -1.01 19.74 -16.17
C ILE A 239 -1.32 18.77 -15.01
N GLY A 240 -0.39 17.86 -14.71
CA GLY A 240 -0.53 16.86 -13.66
C GLY A 240 0.79 16.54 -12.98
N GLY A 241 0.77 15.55 -12.09
CA GLY A 241 1.94 15.19 -11.31
C GLY A 241 2.43 16.31 -10.40
N PRO A 242 3.69 16.32 -9.98
CA PRO A 242 4.29 17.34 -9.13
C PRO A 242 4.22 18.77 -9.70
N GLU A 243 4.07 18.93 -11.01
CA GLU A 243 3.82 20.23 -11.64
C GLU A 243 2.48 20.79 -11.17
N GLY A 244 1.42 19.98 -11.19
CA GLY A 244 0.06 20.38 -10.81
C GLY A 244 -0.12 20.56 -9.31
N ASP A 245 0.32 19.58 -8.52
CA ASP A 245 0.10 19.54 -7.07
C ASP A 245 1.36 19.06 -6.32
N ALA A 246 1.46 19.38 -5.03
CA ALA A 246 2.55 18.93 -4.19
C ALA A 246 2.32 17.50 -3.71
N GLY A 247 3.37 16.67 -3.79
CA GLY A 247 3.40 15.33 -3.22
C GLY A 247 4.28 15.24 -1.99
N ILE A 248 3.91 14.35 -1.07
CA ILE A 248 4.69 14.00 0.11
C ILE A 248 4.54 12.51 0.37
N THR A 249 5.61 11.84 0.81
CA THR A 249 5.59 10.44 1.24
C THR A 249 4.54 10.20 2.32
N GLY A 250 3.78 9.10 2.19
CA GLY A 250 2.86 8.65 3.24
C GLY A 250 1.51 9.38 3.28
N ARG A 251 1.10 10.07 2.22
CA ARG A 251 -0.21 10.75 2.14
C ARG A 251 -1.31 9.93 1.48
N LYS A 252 -1.05 8.70 1.06
CA LYS A 252 -2.03 7.80 0.42
C LYS A 252 -2.23 6.50 1.20
N ILE A 253 -2.15 6.57 2.54
CA ILE A 253 -2.18 5.42 3.45
C ILE A 253 -3.46 4.59 3.36
N ILE A 254 -4.60 5.21 3.07
CA ILE A 254 -5.88 4.51 2.89
C ILE A 254 -5.92 3.75 1.55
N CYS A 255 -5.39 4.37 0.48
CA CYS A 255 -5.18 3.73 -0.81
C CYS A 255 -4.16 2.57 -0.68
N ASP A 256 -3.10 2.75 0.09
CA ASP A 256 -2.06 1.75 0.31
C ASP A 256 -2.55 0.50 1.05
N SER A 257 -3.65 0.60 1.78
CA SER A 257 -4.20 -0.47 2.61
C SER A 257 -5.55 -1.01 2.08
N TYR A 258 -6.66 -0.67 2.71
CA TYR A 258 -7.95 -1.32 2.44
C TYR A 258 -9.03 -0.39 1.87
N GLY A 259 -8.66 0.82 1.40
CA GLY A 259 -9.58 1.76 0.77
C GLY A 259 -10.69 2.27 1.70
N GLY A 260 -10.45 2.25 3.02
CA GLY A 260 -11.40 2.68 4.03
C GLY A 260 -12.35 1.59 4.55
N MET A 261 -12.32 0.36 4.01
CA MET A 261 -13.14 -0.74 4.49
C MET A 261 -12.59 -1.33 5.80
N GLY A 262 -11.28 -1.48 5.93
CA GLY A 262 -10.58 -1.79 7.17
C GLY A 262 -10.08 -0.52 7.85
N ARG A 263 -9.93 -0.56 9.18
CA ARG A 263 -9.34 0.54 9.97
C ARG A 263 -7.86 0.74 9.62
N HIS A 264 -7.32 1.90 10.00
CA HIS A 264 -5.92 2.24 9.79
C HIS A 264 -5.36 2.95 11.03
N GLY A 265 -4.14 2.59 11.43
CA GLY A 265 -3.48 3.17 12.61
C GLY A 265 -2.82 4.53 12.38
N GLY A 266 -2.72 4.99 11.12
CA GLY A 266 -2.14 6.28 10.75
C GLY A 266 -0.70 6.22 10.26
N GLY A 267 0.03 5.12 10.50
CA GLY A 267 1.43 4.98 10.09
C GLY A 267 1.60 4.76 8.56
N ALA A 268 2.45 5.56 7.92
CA ALA A 268 2.84 5.37 6.53
C ALA A 268 3.81 4.19 6.38
N PHE A 269 3.84 3.57 5.19
CA PHE A 269 4.70 2.43 4.89
C PHE A 269 5.98 2.82 4.16
N SER A 270 5.85 3.56 3.04
CA SER A 270 6.96 3.88 2.15
C SER A 270 8.09 4.62 2.86
N GLY A 271 9.33 4.30 2.51
CA GLY A 271 10.54 4.88 3.09
C GLY A 271 10.97 4.32 4.44
N LYS A 272 10.19 3.41 5.04
CA LYS A 272 10.47 2.81 6.34
C LYS A 272 11.00 1.38 6.17
N ASP A 273 12.17 1.08 6.79
CA ASP A 273 12.67 -0.29 6.90
C ASP A 273 11.80 -1.15 7.83
N PRO A 274 11.89 -2.49 7.79
CA PRO A 274 11.00 -3.38 8.53
C PRO A 274 11.16 -3.35 10.05
N SER A 275 12.10 -2.63 10.62
CA SER A 275 12.17 -2.41 12.08
C SER A 275 11.05 -1.48 12.58
N LYS A 276 10.48 -0.68 11.68
CA LYS A 276 9.34 0.19 11.96
C LYS A 276 8.06 -0.64 11.90
N VAL A 277 7.42 -0.80 13.06
CA VAL A 277 6.20 -1.61 13.23
C VAL A 277 5.01 -1.06 12.42
N ASP A 278 4.98 0.23 12.11
CA ASP A 278 4.01 0.82 11.19
C ASP A 278 3.90 0.01 9.89
N ARG A 279 5.03 -0.43 9.35
CA ARG A 279 5.08 -1.24 8.13
C ARG A 279 5.02 -2.73 8.43
N SER A 280 5.91 -3.26 9.23
CA SER A 280 6.07 -4.70 9.45
C SER A 280 4.86 -5.30 10.17
N ALA A 281 4.31 -4.65 11.20
CA ALA A 281 3.14 -5.16 11.90
C ALA A 281 1.84 -4.98 11.09
N ALA A 282 1.72 -3.96 10.24
CA ALA A 282 0.61 -3.87 9.30
C ALA A 282 0.64 -5.03 8.27
N TYR A 283 1.82 -5.40 7.77
CA TYR A 283 1.99 -6.58 6.91
C TYR A 283 1.68 -7.89 7.65
N MET A 284 2.11 -8.00 8.90
CA MET A 284 1.75 -9.13 9.76
C MET A 284 0.23 -9.21 9.97
N GLY A 285 -0.43 -8.09 10.24
CA GLY A 285 -1.87 -8.01 10.38
C GLY A 285 -2.62 -8.50 9.13
N ARG A 286 -2.15 -8.08 7.96
CA ARG A 286 -2.68 -8.57 6.69
C ARG A 286 -2.53 -10.10 6.57
N TRP A 287 -1.36 -10.63 6.88
CA TRP A 287 -1.10 -12.06 6.82
C TRP A 287 -2.01 -12.85 7.75
N VAL A 288 -2.20 -12.40 8.99
CA VAL A 288 -3.10 -13.01 9.96
C VAL A 288 -4.55 -12.98 9.47
N ALA A 289 -5.09 -11.79 9.17
CA ALA A 289 -6.49 -11.63 8.74
C ALA A 289 -6.79 -12.45 7.47
N LYS A 290 -5.86 -12.44 6.50
CA LYS A 290 -5.98 -13.21 5.27
C LYS A 290 -6.04 -14.72 5.53
N ASN A 291 -5.22 -15.24 6.43
CA ASN A 291 -5.23 -16.66 6.78
C ASN A 291 -6.48 -17.07 7.57
N VAL A 292 -7.06 -16.20 8.39
CA VAL A 292 -8.36 -16.45 9.06
C VAL A 292 -9.48 -16.64 8.03
N VAL A 293 -9.58 -15.70 7.06
CA VAL A 293 -10.59 -15.77 5.99
C VAL A 293 -10.33 -16.97 5.07
N ALA A 294 -9.09 -17.18 4.64
CA ALA A 294 -8.71 -18.34 3.82
C ALA A 294 -8.95 -19.69 4.51
N ALA A 295 -8.87 -19.74 5.84
CA ALA A 295 -9.23 -20.90 6.63
C ALA A 295 -10.75 -21.11 6.68
N GLY A 296 -11.58 -20.18 6.22
CA GLY A 296 -13.03 -20.23 6.32
C GLY A 296 -13.55 -20.07 7.74
N LEU A 297 -12.77 -19.45 8.64
CA LEU A 297 -13.13 -19.21 10.04
C LEU A 297 -13.99 -17.96 10.21
N ALA A 298 -13.93 -17.04 9.26
CA ALA A 298 -14.81 -15.88 9.14
C ALA A 298 -14.89 -15.45 7.67
N ASP A 299 -15.95 -14.73 7.28
CA ASP A 299 -16.06 -14.13 5.96
C ASP A 299 -15.37 -12.76 5.92
N ARG A 300 -15.20 -12.12 7.10
CA ARG A 300 -14.43 -10.88 7.32
C ARG A 300 -13.61 -11.02 8.59
N CYS A 301 -12.41 -10.48 8.58
CA CYS A 301 -11.54 -10.44 9.76
C CYS A 301 -10.73 -9.16 9.76
N GLU A 302 -10.75 -8.46 10.88
CA GLU A 302 -9.84 -7.37 11.19
C GLU A 302 -9.02 -7.76 12.43
N VAL A 303 -7.74 -7.45 12.40
CA VAL A 303 -6.83 -7.67 13.54
C VAL A 303 -6.17 -6.35 13.87
N GLN A 304 -6.17 -5.95 15.13
CA GLN A 304 -5.45 -4.80 15.64
C GLN A 304 -4.26 -5.23 16.48
N PHE A 305 -3.12 -4.57 16.28
CA PHE A 305 -1.95 -4.65 17.15
C PHE A 305 -1.65 -3.29 17.75
N ALA A 306 -1.21 -3.27 19.01
CA ALA A 306 -0.68 -2.09 19.65
C ALA A 306 0.73 -2.38 20.17
N TYR A 307 1.68 -1.48 19.93
CA TYR A 307 3.04 -1.57 20.42
C TYR A 307 3.41 -0.36 21.26
N ALA A 308 4.30 -0.56 22.23
CA ALA A 308 5.01 0.48 22.95
C ALA A 308 6.46 0.52 22.47
N ILE A 309 7.02 1.73 22.32
CA ILE A 309 8.42 1.90 21.90
C ILE A 309 9.35 1.10 22.79
N GLY A 310 10.28 0.40 22.17
CA GLY A 310 11.27 -0.38 22.90
C GLY A 310 10.76 -1.70 23.52
N HIS A 311 9.47 -2.03 23.47
CA HIS A 311 8.96 -3.32 23.95
C HIS A 311 8.86 -4.34 22.81
N PRO A 312 9.31 -5.60 23.05
CA PRO A 312 9.25 -6.65 22.01
C PRO A 312 7.85 -7.26 21.87
N GLU A 313 7.05 -7.29 22.93
CA GLU A 313 5.70 -7.85 22.89
C GLU A 313 4.68 -6.75 22.52
N PRO A 314 3.64 -7.07 21.73
CA PRO A 314 2.52 -6.15 21.57
C PRO A 314 1.80 -5.96 22.90
N VAL A 315 1.35 -4.73 23.15
CA VAL A 315 0.55 -4.37 24.33
C VAL A 315 -0.84 -5.03 24.26
N SER A 316 -1.37 -5.16 23.04
CA SER A 316 -2.64 -5.83 22.78
C SER A 316 -2.70 -6.40 21.36
N VAL A 317 -3.47 -7.47 21.21
CA VAL A 317 -3.94 -8.02 19.95
C VAL A 317 -5.44 -8.21 20.09
N SER A 318 -6.22 -7.67 19.17
CA SER A 318 -7.68 -7.79 19.16
C SER A 318 -8.14 -8.26 17.79
N VAL A 319 -9.18 -9.07 17.75
CA VAL A 319 -9.77 -9.61 16.53
C VAL A 319 -11.25 -9.24 16.48
N ASP A 320 -11.71 -8.80 15.31
CA ASP A 320 -13.11 -8.51 15.01
C ASP A 320 -13.52 -9.27 13.73
N THR A 321 -14.46 -10.15 13.84
CA THR A 321 -15.00 -10.92 12.71
C THR A 321 -16.25 -10.29 12.10
N PHE A 322 -16.70 -9.14 12.58
CA PHE A 322 -17.91 -8.44 12.11
C PHE A 322 -19.16 -9.33 12.15
N CYS A 323 -19.28 -10.12 13.18
CA CYS A 323 -20.35 -11.13 13.33
C CYS A 323 -20.41 -12.16 12.19
N THR A 324 -19.31 -12.38 11.45
CA THR A 324 -19.20 -13.41 10.41
C THR A 324 -18.39 -14.63 10.88
N GLY A 325 -17.87 -14.60 12.10
CA GLY A 325 -17.10 -15.69 12.72
C GLY A 325 -17.86 -16.99 12.77
N LYS A 326 -17.18 -18.09 12.45
CA LYS A 326 -17.72 -19.46 12.50
C LYS A 326 -17.25 -20.21 13.74
N VAL A 327 -16.43 -19.57 14.54
CA VAL A 327 -15.94 -19.98 15.85
C VAL A 327 -16.02 -18.78 16.80
N ASP A 328 -15.98 -19.03 18.09
CA ASP A 328 -15.93 -18.01 19.12
C ASP A 328 -14.65 -17.11 18.96
N GLU A 329 -14.81 -15.80 19.10
CA GLU A 329 -13.71 -14.83 18.87
C GLU A 329 -12.57 -15.02 19.88
N GLU A 330 -12.84 -15.35 21.15
CA GLU A 330 -11.77 -15.61 22.12
C GLU A 330 -10.98 -16.88 21.75
N LYS A 331 -11.68 -17.89 21.21
CA LYS A 331 -11.03 -19.11 20.72
C LYS A 331 -10.16 -18.80 19.50
N LEU A 332 -10.64 -17.93 18.61
CA LEU A 332 -9.90 -17.47 17.44
C LEU A 332 -8.66 -16.67 17.84
N GLU A 333 -8.78 -15.76 18.79
CA GLU A 333 -7.63 -14.99 19.31
C GLU A 333 -6.55 -15.91 19.91
N ARG A 334 -6.94 -16.88 20.73
CA ARG A 334 -5.99 -17.88 21.27
C ARG A 334 -5.30 -18.68 20.17
N ALA A 335 -6.02 -19.06 19.12
CA ALA A 335 -5.46 -19.76 17.98
C ALA A 335 -4.45 -18.88 17.21
N ILE A 336 -4.76 -17.61 17.03
CA ILE A 336 -3.88 -16.63 16.38
C ILE A 336 -2.58 -16.48 17.19
N TRP A 337 -2.65 -16.34 18.52
CA TRP A 337 -1.48 -16.28 19.38
C TRP A 337 -0.61 -17.54 19.33
N ASN A 338 -1.23 -18.71 19.15
CA ASN A 338 -0.51 -19.98 19.05
C ASN A 338 0.19 -20.19 17.69
N VAL A 339 -0.36 -19.62 16.62
CA VAL A 339 0.12 -19.85 15.24
C VAL A 339 1.12 -18.80 14.77
N PHE A 340 1.03 -17.58 15.30
CA PHE A 340 1.84 -16.43 14.88
C PHE A 340 2.66 -15.88 16.06
N ASN A 341 3.83 -15.34 15.75
CA ASN A 341 4.66 -14.63 16.73
C ASN A 341 4.74 -13.14 16.34
N PHE A 342 4.35 -12.27 17.27
CA PHE A 342 4.14 -10.84 17.03
C PHE A 342 5.32 -9.97 17.46
N LYS A 343 6.44 -10.56 17.94
CA LYS A 343 7.65 -9.80 18.24
C LYS A 343 8.22 -9.20 16.95
N PRO A 344 8.67 -7.93 16.94
CA PRO A 344 9.17 -7.27 15.73
C PRO A 344 10.24 -8.07 14.97
N ALA A 345 11.22 -8.65 15.69
CA ALA A 345 12.24 -9.49 15.08
C ALA A 345 11.66 -10.76 14.43
N GLU A 346 10.67 -11.39 15.06
CA GLU A 346 10.02 -12.58 14.53
C GLU A 346 9.08 -12.26 13.35
N ILE A 347 8.42 -11.09 13.35
CA ILE A 347 7.67 -10.61 12.18
C ILE A 347 8.58 -10.48 10.96
N ILE A 348 9.72 -9.81 11.14
CA ILE A 348 10.73 -9.63 10.09
C ILE A 348 11.18 -10.97 9.52
N LYS A 349 11.46 -11.93 10.40
CA LYS A 349 11.90 -13.28 10.03
C LYS A 349 10.80 -14.09 9.34
N GLN A 350 9.59 -14.16 9.93
CA GLN A 350 8.46 -14.92 9.39
C GLN A 350 8.05 -14.44 7.99
N LEU A 351 8.08 -13.12 7.78
CA LEU A 351 7.73 -12.50 6.50
C LEU A 351 8.95 -12.28 5.59
N ASN A 352 10.17 -12.60 6.05
CA ASN A 352 11.41 -12.45 5.28
C ASN A 352 11.58 -11.04 4.70
N LEU A 353 11.53 -10.01 5.55
CA LEU A 353 11.44 -8.61 5.17
C LEU A 353 12.79 -7.91 4.90
N LEU A 354 13.94 -8.50 5.27
CA LEU A 354 15.26 -7.91 5.05
C LEU A 354 15.74 -8.08 3.60
N ARG A 355 14.92 -7.66 2.65
CA ARG A 355 15.18 -7.79 1.21
C ARG A 355 14.74 -6.54 0.46
N PRO A 356 15.34 -6.23 -0.70
CA PRO A 356 14.95 -5.08 -1.54
C PRO A 356 13.66 -5.39 -2.34
N ILE A 357 12.52 -5.41 -1.65
CA ILE A 357 11.21 -5.75 -2.20
C ILE A 357 10.22 -4.59 -2.21
N TYR A 358 10.60 -3.47 -1.61
CA TYR A 358 9.67 -2.42 -1.20
C TYR A 358 9.21 -1.52 -2.36
N ARG A 359 10.09 -1.21 -3.32
CA ARG A 359 9.69 -0.48 -4.54
C ARG A 359 8.56 -1.16 -5.33
N LYS A 360 8.37 -2.48 -5.16
CA LYS A 360 7.25 -3.21 -5.77
C LYS A 360 5.91 -2.91 -5.14
N THR A 361 5.89 -2.39 -3.91
CA THR A 361 4.67 -2.17 -3.12
C THR A 361 4.14 -0.74 -3.21
N THR A 362 4.91 0.21 -3.73
CA THR A 362 4.61 1.64 -3.68
C THR A 362 3.34 2.04 -4.40
N ASN A 363 2.88 1.25 -5.37
CA ASN A 363 1.75 1.59 -6.23
C ASN A 363 0.71 0.47 -6.25
N TYR A 364 -0.57 0.85 -6.34
CA TYR A 364 -1.72 -0.08 -6.46
C TYR A 364 -1.90 -0.99 -5.24
N GLY A 365 -1.63 -0.43 -4.06
CA GLY A 365 -1.80 -1.07 -2.76
C GLY A 365 -0.67 -2.01 -2.34
N HIS A 366 -0.42 -2.06 -1.04
CA HIS A 366 0.52 -3.00 -0.43
C HIS A 366 -0.12 -4.38 -0.22
N PHE A 367 -1.45 -4.45 -0.29
CA PHE A 367 -2.24 -5.66 -0.04
C PHE A 367 -3.07 -6.07 -1.26
N GLY A 368 -3.46 -7.36 -1.30
CA GLY A 368 -4.26 -7.91 -2.39
C GLY A 368 -3.44 -8.22 -3.65
N ARG A 369 -2.13 -8.35 -3.54
CA ARG A 369 -1.24 -8.66 -4.64
C ARG A 369 -0.78 -10.11 -4.56
N VAL A 370 -1.15 -10.89 -5.56
CA VAL A 370 -0.86 -12.32 -5.63
C VAL A 370 0.06 -12.69 -6.80
N ASP A 371 0.53 -11.68 -7.50
CA ASP A 371 1.41 -11.78 -8.68
C ASP A 371 2.86 -12.12 -8.33
N ASP A 372 3.31 -11.86 -7.09
CA ASP A 372 4.67 -12.16 -6.61
C ASP A 372 4.66 -12.56 -5.11
N LEU A 373 4.17 -13.74 -4.81
CA LEU A 373 4.08 -14.25 -3.43
C LEU A 373 5.44 -14.53 -2.77
N ASP A 374 6.52 -14.59 -3.54
CA ASP A 374 7.86 -14.75 -2.98
C ASP A 374 8.41 -13.43 -2.45
N ALA A 375 8.09 -12.31 -3.06
CA ALA A 375 8.37 -10.99 -2.54
C ALA A 375 7.34 -10.59 -1.48
N LEU A 376 6.05 -10.74 -1.77
CA LEU A 376 4.92 -10.27 -0.97
C LEU A 376 4.40 -11.37 -0.03
N THR A 377 5.25 -11.80 0.89
CA THR A 377 5.02 -12.98 1.74
C THR A 377 3.80 -12.88 2.65
N TRP A 378 3.37 -11.67 3.01
CA TRP A 378 2.15 -11.40 3.78
C TRP A 378 0.84 -11.70 3.02
N GLU A 379 0.94 -11.97 1.74
CA GLU A 379 -0.20 -12.42 0.93
C GLU A 379 -0.35 -13.95 0.88
N LYS A 380 0.57 -14.71 1.47
CA LYS A 380 0.48 -16.19 1.55
C LYS A 380 -0.62 -16.64 2.50
N THR A 381 -1.32 -17.74 2.14
CA THR A 381 -2.35 -18.37 2.97
C THR A 381 -1.87 -19.67 3.64
N ASN A 382 -0.56 -19.76 3.84
CA ASN A 382 0.14 -20.96 4.30
C ASN A 382 -0.08 -21.31 5.78
N LYS A 383 -0.74 -20.44 6.55
CA LYS A 383 -1.11 -20.68 7.96
C LYS A 383 -2.59 -21.08 8.15
N ALA A 384 -3.39 -21.08 7.07
CA ALA A 384 -4.81 -21.42 7.16
C ALA A 384 -5.09 -22.82 7.74
N GLY A 385 -4.28 -23.82 7.37
CA GLY A 385 -4.38 -25.18 7.93
C GLY A 385 -4.06 -25.23 9.41
N ALA A 386 -3.00 -24.54 9.86
CA ALA A 386 -2.61 -24.48 11.27
C ALA A 386 -3.68 -23.78 12.12
N LEU A 387 -4.29 -22.69 11.62
CA LEU A 387 -5.41 -22.03 12.30
C LEU A 387 -6.62 -22.95 12.46
N LYS A 388 -6.99 -23.72 11.42
CA LYS A 388 -8.09 -24.72 11.53
C LYS A 388 -7.83 -25.75 12.63
N GLN A 389 -6.59 -26.24 12.73
CA GLN A 389 -6.20 -27.20 13.76
C GLN A 389 -6.22 -26.56 15.15
N ALA A 390 -5.79 -25.31 15.29
CA ALA A 390 -5.73 -24.62 16.58
C ALA A 390 -7.12 -24.24 17.14
N VAL A 391 -8.16 -24.15 16.29
CA VAL A 391 -9.55 -23.90 16.69
C VAL A 391 -10.38 -25.18 16.75
N ALA A 392 -9.88 -26.34 16.40
CA ALA A 392 -10.58 -27.61 16.54
C ALA A 392 -10.58 -28.04 18.01
#